data_98b2b67166e19ed6bed10213e6549736
#
_entry.id   98b2b67166e19ed6bed10213e6549736
#
_cell.length_a   1.000
_cell.length_b   1.000
_cell.length_c   1.000
_cell.angle_alpha   90.00
_cell.angle_beta   90.00
_cell.angle_gamma   90.00
#
_symmetry.space_group_name_H-M   'P 1'
#
loop_
_entity.id
_entity.type
_entity.pdbx_description
1 polymer ?
#
loop_
_entity_poly.entity_id
_entity_poly.type
_entity_poly.pdbx_seq_one_letter_code
_entity_poly.pdbx_strand_id
1 'polypeptide(L)'
;MKTKELKIEAPKGYEIDKENSTFECIRFKPIKKDITYKDVCNTLFKNNTGYFIDQYGEINFYNIGTNRFDANNAPNGRQLKKLLALNKLLNIAEYYNKQHTEQGDYPYCIKFEEEYGYKEGGYDLSYPLYGLVALFNKADDAQAVIDNPNFREILDTIYKN
;
A
#
# COMPACT_ATOMS: atom_id res chain seq x y z
N MET A 1 -2.81 -56.53 28.74
CA MET A 1 -3.48 -56.22 27.46
C MET A 1 -2.53 -55.42 26.60
N LYS A 2 -2.25 -55.83 25.33
CA LYS A 2 -1.46 -55.03 24.41
C LYS A 2 -2.35 -53.95 23.80
N THR A 3 -2.05 -52.68 24.05
CA THR A 3 -2.72 -51.53 23.44
C THR A 3 -2.42 -51.52 21.94
N LYS A 4 -3.44 -51.44 21.07
CA LYS A 4 -3.28 -51.26 19.64
C LYS A 4 -3.45 -49.77 19.34
N GLU A 5 -2.48 -49.19 18.65
CA GLU A 5 -2.51 -47.80 18.17
C GLU A 5 -3.01 -47.74 16.73
N LEU A 6 -3.91 -46.83 16.44
CA LEU A 6 -4.36 -46.51 15.10
C LEU A 6 -3.75 -45.14 14.70
N LYS A 7 -2.87 -45.15 13.70
CA LYS A 7 -2.36 -43.89 13.12
C LYS A 7 -3.29 -43.42 12.02
N ILE A 8 -3.81 -42.20 12.18
CA ILE A 8 -4.63 -41.54 11.17
C ILE A 8 -3.78 -40.51 10.47
N GLU A 9 -3.58 -40.65 9.17
CA GLU A 9 -2.87 -39.69 8.34
C GLU A 9 -3.85 -38.82 7.57
N ALA A 10 -3.64 -37.51 7.64
CA ALA A 10 -4.45 -36.57 6.88
C ALA A 10 -4.11 -36.66 5.38
N PRO A 11 -5.11 -36.54 4.48
CA PRO A 11 -4.86 -36.43 3.05
C PRO A 11 -3.94 -35.26 2.72
N LYS A 12 -3.23 -35.35 1.60
CA LYS A 12 -2.31 -34.30 1.17
C LYS A 12 -3.04 -32.95 1.03
N GLY A 13 -2.53 -31.93 1.72
CA GLY A 13 -3.15 -30.59 1.73
C GLY A 13 -4.22 -30.39 2.80
N TYR A 14 -4.44 -31.38 3.66
CA TYR A 14 -5.39 -31.33 4.77
C TYR A 14 -4.70 -31.59 6.10
N GLU A 15 -5.27 -31.07 7.17
CA GLU A 15 -4.93 -31.37 8.56
C GLU A 15 -6.16 -31.86 9.31
N ILE A 16 -5.96 -32.54 10.44
CA ILE A 16 -7.08 -32.99 11.29
C ILE A 16 -7.77 -31.75 11.88
N ASP A 17 -9.06 -31.62 11.63
CA ASP A 17 -9.90 -30.61 12.26
C ASP A 17 -10.25 -31.06 13.70
N LYS A 18 -9.38 -30.67 14.65
CA LYS A 18 -9.51 -31.08 16.05
C LYS A 18 -10.78 -30.53 16.72
N GLU A 19 -11.31 -29.41 16.24
CA GLU A 19 -12.49 -28.75 16.81
C GLU A 19 -13.79 -29.45 16.40
N ASN A 20 -13.82 -29.97 15.17
CA ASN A 20 -14.99 -30.59 14.62
C ASN A 20 -14.88 -32.13 14.51
N SER A 21 -13.76 -32.72 15.00
CA SER A 21 -13.57 -34.16 15.06
C SER A 21 -14.09 -34.73 16.39
N THR A 22 -14.67 -35.94 16.33
CA THR A 22 -15.06 -36.72 17.49
C THR A 22 -14.26 -38.01 17.47
N PHE A 23 -14.34 -38.79 18.56
CA PHE A 23 -13.74 -40.14 18.61
C PHE A 23 -14.30 -41.09 17.55
N GLU A 24 -15.54 -40.87 17.14
CA GLU A 24 -16.22 -41.71 16.14
C GLU A 24 -16.04 -41.22 14.71
N CYS A 25 -15.73 -39.92 14.53
CA CYS A 25 -15.58 -39.29 13.21
C CYS A 25 -14.46 -38.30 13.18
N ILE A 26 -13.39 -38.65 12.48
CA ILE A 26 -12.27 -37.73 12.23
C ILE A 26 -12.53 -36.89 10.98
N ARG A 27 -12.54 -35.59 11.13
CA ARG A 27 -12.71 -34.62 10.05
C ARG A 27 -11.39 -33.98 9.66
N PHE A 28 -11.25 -33.62 8.41
CA PHE A 28 -10.10 -32.94 7.88
C PHE A 28 -10.49 -31.56 7.35
N LYS A 29 -9.68 -30.55 7.63
CA LYS A 29 -9.82 -29.22 7.07
C LYS A 29 -8.62 -28.90 6.17
N PRO A 30 -8.79 -28.09 5.12
CA PRO A 30 -7.66 -27.66 4.29
C PRO A 30 -6.62 -26.95 5.14
N ILE A 31 -5.35 -27.24 4.92
CA ILE A 31 -4.25 -26.48 5.53
C ILE A 31 -4.34 -25.05 4.98
N LYS A 32 -4.51 -24.06 5.86
CA LYS A 32 -4.42 -22.65 5.50
C LYS A 32 -3.00 -22.36 5.06
N LYS A 33 -2.82 -22.12 3.78
CA LYS A 33 -1.55 -21.67 3.24
C LYS A 33 -1.47 -20.15 3.39
N ASP A 34 -0.41 -19.67 4.01
CA ASP A 34 -0.14 -18.23 4.04
C ASP A 34 0.00 -17.69 2.61
N ILE A 35 -0.77 -16.65 2.33
CA ILE A 35 -0.78 -16.00 1.02
C ILE A 35 0.54 -15.24 0.87
N THR A 36 1.30 -15.55 -0.17
CA THR A 36 2.49 -14.77 -0.54
C THR A 36 2.12 -13.60 -1.44
N TYR A 37 3.00 -12.59 -1.50
CA TYR A 37 2.80 -11.48 -2.46
C TYR A 37 2.71 -11.98 -3.91
N LYS A 38 3.42 -13.06 -4.24
CA LYS A 38 3.32 -13.72 -5.54
C LYS A 38 1.90 -14.27 -5.81
N ASP A 39 1.25 -14.84 -4.80
CA ASP A 39 -0.13 -15.32 -4.94
C ASP A 39 -1.10 -14.14 -5.16
N VAL A 40 -0.87 -13.03 -4.47
CA VAL A 40 -1.60 -11.76 -4.68
C VAL A 40 -1.41 -11.26 -6.12
N CYS A 41 -0.17 -11.19 -6.60
CA CYS A 41 0.15 -10.76 -7.96
C CYS A 41 -0.50 -11.68 -9.01
N ASN A 42 -0.41 -13.00 -8.84
CA ASN A 42 -1.04 -13.96 -9.75
C ASN A 42 -2.56 -13.80 -9.83
N THR A 43 -3.18 -13.35 -8.73
CA THR A 43 -4.63 -13.11 -8.69
C THR A 43 -5.01 -11.79 -9.35
N LEU A 44 -4.25 -10.73 -9.09
CA LEU A 44 -4.55 -9.37 -9.54
C LEU A 44 -4.12 -9.12 -10.99
N PHE A 45 -2.99 -9.68 -11.41
CA PHE A 45 -2.42 -9.48 -12.75
C PHE A 45 -2.73 -10.68 -13.66
N LYS A 46 -4.03 -10.91 -13.87
CA LYS A 46 -4.49 -11.96 -14.79
C LYS A 46 -3.90 -11.71 -16.19
N ASN A 47 -3.41 -12.79 -16.82
CA ASN A 47 -2.76 -12.74 -18.13
C ASN A 47 -1.49 -11.86 -18.20
N ASN A 48 -0.85 -11.62 -17.05
CA ASN A 48 0.35 -10.78 -16.95
C ASN A 48 0.17 -9.36 -17.50
N THR A 49 -1.01 -8.78 -17.37
CA THR A 49 -1.28 -7.40 -17.75
C THR A 49 -1.43 -6.50 -16.54
N GLY A 50 -0.95 -5.28 -16.63
CA GLY A 50 -1.04 -4.30 -15.57
C GLY A 50 -0.53 -2.93 -15.99
N TYR A 51 -0.67 -1.97 -15.09
CA TYR A 51 -0.16 -0.61 -15.28
C TYR A 51 1.24 -0.50 -14.67
N PHE A 52 2.10 0.29 -15.30
CA PHE A 52 3.44 0.60 -14.81
C PHE A 52 3.81 2.04 -15.19
N ILE A 53 4.79 2.59 -14.49
CA ILE A 53 5.40 3.88 -14.81
C ILE A 53 6.64 3.58 -15.66
N ASP A 54 6.71 4.16 -16.87
CA ASP A 54 7.87 3.99 -17.73
C ASP A 54 9.03 4.94 -17.37
N GLN A 55 10.10 4.86 -18.13
CA GLN A 55 11.30 5.69 -17.94
C GLN A 55 11.07 7.19 -18.10
N TYR A 56 9.96 7.60 -18.72
CA TYR A 56 9.57 9.00 -18.91
C TYR A 56 8.59 9.48 -17.83
N GLY A 57 8.24 8.61 -16.85
CA GLY A 57 7.28 8.92 -15.81
C GLY A 57 5.83 8.84 -16.27
N GLU A 58 5.55 8.22 -17.41
CA GLU A 58 4.19 8.05 -17.95
C GLU A 58 3.58 6.73 -17.51
N ILE A 59 2.25 6.73 -17.32
CA ILE A 59 1.51 5.53 -16.95
C ILE A 59 1.13 4.77 -18.21
N ASN A 60 1.65 3.56 -18.33
CA ASN A 60 1.36 2.67 -19.43
C ASN A 60 0.66 1.40 -18.95
N PHE A 61 -0.15 0.81 -19.82
CA PHE A 61 -0.78 -0.50 -19.64
C PHE A 61 -0.17 -1.49 -20.63
N TYR A 62 0.47 -2.54 -20.12
CA TYR A 62 1.13 -3.51 -20.96
C TYR A 62 1.09 -4.91 -20.35
N ASN A 63 1.48 -5.90 -21.17
CA ASN A 63 1.74 -7.25 -20.71
C ASN A 63 3.03 -7.25 -19.88
N ILE A 64 2.87 -7.31 -18.57
CA ILE A 64 3.97 -7.46 -17.63
C ILE A 64 4.33 -8.96 -17.57
N GLY A 65 5.26 -9.41 -18.36
CA GLY A 65 5.68 -10.82 -18.36
C GLY A 65 5.88 -11.37 -16.93
N THR A 66 5.85 -12.68 -16.79
CA THR A 66 5.83 -13.43 -15.51
C THR A 66 6.91 -13.06 -14.49
N ASN A 67 7.93 -12.30 -14.87
CA ASN A 67 9.08 -11.95 -14.04
C ASN A 67 9.13 -10.47 -13.63
N ARG A 68 8.11 -9.68 -13.93
CA ARG A 68 8.08 -8.23 -13.63
C ARG A 68 6.96 -7.85 -12.68
N PHE A 69 6.97 -8.43 -11.50
CA PHE A 69 6.16 -7.95 -10.38
C PHE A 69 6.95 -6.86 -9.62
N ASP A 70 7.25 -5.77 -10.32
CA ASP A 70 7.96 -4.66 -9.72
C ASP A 70 7.01 -3.81 -8.89
N ALA A 71 7.57 -3.03 -7.97
CA ALA A 71 6.83 -2.10 -7.12
C ALA A 71 6.04 -1.03 -7.90
N ASN A 72 6.37 -0.85 -9.19
CA ASN A 72 5.72 0.10 -10.10
C ASN A 72 4.47 -0.46 -10.79
N ASN A 73 4.15 -1.75 -10.60
CA ASN A 73 3.01 -2.39 -11.21
C ASN A 73 1.78 -2.26 -10.30
N ALA A 74 0.63 -1.97 -10.89
CA ALA A 74 -0.63 -1.91 -10.18
C ALA A 74 -1.75 -2.59 -10.99
N PRO A 75 -2.74 -3.23 -10.34
CA PRO A 75 -3.85 -3.91 -11.02
C PRO A 75 -4.79 -2.94 -11.74
N ASN A 76 -4.77 -1.66 -11.37
CA ASN A 76 -5.57 -0.63 -12.02
C ASN A 76 -4.83 0.71 -12.08
N GLY A 77 -5.14 1.50 -13.12
CA GLY A 77 -4.50 2.79 -13.34
C GLY A 77 -4.78 3.82 -12.24
N ARG A 78 -5.86 3.66 -11.47
CA ARG A 78 -6.19 4.55 -10.34
C ARG A 78 -5.15 4.45 -9.23
N GLN A 79 -4.76 3.24 -8.84
CA GLN A 79 -3.71 3.04 -7.85
C GLN A 79 -2.38 3.63 -8.31
N LEU A 80 -2.03 3.40 -9.59
CA LEU A 80 -0.78 3.91 -10.14
C LEU A 80 -0.77 5.44 -10.22
N LYS A 81 -1.91 6.06 -10.58
CA LYS A 81 -2.09 7.52 -10.53
C LYS A 81 -1.87 8.07 -9.12
N LYS A 82 -2.43 7.40 -8.09
CA LYS A 82 -2.20 7.78 -6.69
C LYS A 82 -0.73 7.71 -6.30
N LEU A 83 -0.05 6.63 -6.64
CA LEU A 83 1.39 6.46 -6.36
C LEU A 83 2.22 7.54 -7.05
N LEU A 84 1.92 7.84 -8.32
CA LEU A 84 2.60 8.90 -9.07
C LEU A 84 2.34 10.29 -8.45
N ALA A 85 1.10 10.59 -8.07
CA ALA A 85 0.75 11.85 -7.43
C ALA A 85 1.46 11.99 -6.07
N LEU A 86 1.53 10.92 -5.29
CA LEU A 86 2.26 10.91 -4.02
C LEU A 86 3.76 11.14 -4.22
N ASN A 87 4.38 10.49 -5.21
CA ASN A 87 5.79 10.73 -5.54
C ASN A 87 6.04 12.20 -5.95
N LYS A 88 5.12 12.80 -6.73
CA LYS A 88 5.21 14.23 -7.06
C LYS A 88 5.12 15.11 -5.81
N LEU A 89 4.22 14.81 -4.88
CA LEU A 89 4.09 15.58 -3.64
C LEU A 89 5.35 15.46 -2.76
N LEU A 90 5.97 14.27 -2.68
CA LEU A 90 7.25 14.08 -2.00
C LEU A 90 8.35 14.95 -2.60
N ASN A 91 8.44 15.02 -3.92
CA ASN A 91 9.41 15.87 -4.61
C ASN A 91 9.15 17.38 -4.39
N ILE A 92 7.87 17.78 -4.33
CA ILE A 92 7.49 19.16 -4.00
C ILE A 92 7.90 19.50 -2.57
N ALA A 93 7.62 18.62 -1.60
CA ALA A 93 8.04 18.82 -0.21
C ALA A 93 9.56 18.96 -0.10
N GLU A 94 10.32 18.07 -0.76
CA GLU A 94 11.79 18.15 -0.80
C GLU A 94 12.30 19.45 -1.44
N TYR A 95 11.63 19.95 -2.50
CA TYR A 95 11.96 21.24 -3.11
C TYR A 95 11.82 22.39 -2.11
N TYR A 96 10.72 22.45 -1.36
CA TYR A 96 10.53 23.49 -0.34
C TYR A 96 11.50 23.33 0.82
N ASN A 97 11.69 22.11 1.32
CA ASN A 97 12.58 21.82 2.44
C ASN A 97 14.04 22.22 2.15
N LYS A 98 14.52 22.07 0.91
CA LYS A 98 15.87 22.51 0.50
C LYS A 98 16.08 24.01 0.50
N GLN A 99 15.01 24.80 0.51
CA GLN A 99 15.12 26.27 0.57
C GLN A 99 15.39 26.77 1.99
N HIS A 100 15.29 25.90 2.99
CA HIS A 100 15.49 26.23 4.38
C HIS A 100 16.66 25.42 4.96
N THR A 101 17.60 26.13 5.60
CA THR A 101 18.74 25.50 6.29
C THR A 101 18.39 25.02 7.69
N GLU A 102 17.30 25.51 8.26
CA GLU A 102 16.83 25.15 9.60
C GLU A 102 15.62 24.23 9.48
N GLN A 103 15.72 23.06 10.10
CA GLN A 103 14.62 22.16 10.27
C GLN A 103 13.81 22.65 11.48
N GLY A 104 12.51 22.84 11.31
CA GLY A 104 11.62 23.15 12.42
C GLY A 104 11.54 21.99 13.43
N ASP A 105 11.17 22.29 14.66
CA ASP A 105 11.05 21.30 15.74
C ASP A 105 10.01 20.21 15.43
N TYR A 106 9.03 20.53 14.59
CA TYR A 106 7.96 19.61 14.17
C TYR A 106 7.75 19.69 12.65
N PRO A 107 7.68 18.55 11.96
CA PRO A 107 7.31 18.52 10.56
C PRO A 107 5.81 18.77 10.39
N TYR A 108 5.46 19.32 9.23
CA TYR A 108 4.07 19.58 8.83
C TYR A 108 3.69 18.67 7.67
N CYS A 109 2.41 18.35 7.58
CA CYS A 109 1.85 17.60 6.45
C CYS A 109 0.58 18.26 5.96
N ILE A 110 0.16 17.92 4.74
CA ILE A 110 -1.13 18.34 4.20
C ILE A 110 -2.16 17.30 4.61
N LYS A 111 -3.29 17.77 5.17
CA LYS A 111 -4.47 16.97 5.54
C LYS A 111 -5.65 17.41 4.67
N PHE A 112 -6.60 16.50 4.51
CA PHE A 112 -7.87 16.78 3.85
C PHE A 112 -9.01 16.38 4.76
N GLU A 113 -9.93 17.30 4.98
CA GLU A 113 -11.19 17.09 5.70
C GLU A 113 -12.34 17.46 4.78
N GLU A 114 -13.36 16.61 4.68
CA GLU A 114 -14.47 16.81 3.74
C GLU A 114 -15.19 18.17 3.97
N GLU A 115 -15.31 18.59 5.22
CA GLU A 115 -16.00 19.82 5.61
C GLU A 115 -15.15 21.08 5.37
N TYR A 116 -13.83 21.00 5.59
CA TYR A 116 -12.93 22.16 5.60
C TYR A 116 -11.94 22.19 4.41
N GLY A 117 -11.89 21.12 3.64
CA GLY A 117 -10.95 20.99 2.52
C GLY A 117 -9.51 20.70 2.95
N TYR A 118 -8.56 21.24 2.20
CA TYR A 118 -7.13 21.07 2.49
C TYR A 118 -6.70 22.04 3.57
N LYS A 119 -5.90 21.52 4.51
CA LYS A 119 -5.23 22.31 5.53
C LYS A 119 -3.86 21.73 5.83
N GLU A 120 -2.93 22.57 6.24
CA GLU A 120 -1.69 22.14 6.86
C GLU A 120 -1.95 21.65 8.29
N GLY A 121 -1.09 20.78 8.79
CA GLY A 121 -1.16 20.34 10.17
C GLY A 121 0.16 19.77 10.65
N GLY A 122 0.50 20.07 11.90
CA GLY A 122 1.66 19.47 12.54
C GLY A 122 1.59 17.95 12.51
N TYR A 123 2.73 17.31 12.28
CA TYR A 123 2.88 15.87 12.29
C TYR A 123 3.57 15.43 13.58
N ASP A 124 2.90 14.60 14.36
CA ASP A 124 3.46 14.04 15.58
C ASP A 124 4.29 12.80 15.23
N LEU A 125 5.61 12.92 15.33
CA LEU A 125 6.56 11.83 15.07
C LEU A 125 6.49 10.69 16.10
N SER A 126 5.79 10.88 17.22
CA SER A 126 5.59 9.82 18.23
C SER A 126 4.58 8.75 17.75
N TYR A 127 3.75 9.07 16.76
CA TYR A 127 2.85 8.10 16.14
C TYR A 127 3.52 7.48 14.92
N PRO A 128 3.47 6.13 14.80
CA PRO A 128 3.99 5.47 13.61
C PRO A 128 3.27 5.99 12.37
N LEU A 129 4.03 6.32 11.34
CA LEU A 129 3.53 6.73 10.02
C LEU A 129 2.67 5.61 9.43
N TYR A 130 1.37 5.74 9.50
CA TYR A 130 0.45 4.92 8.75
C TYR A 130 0.36 5.46 7.31
N GLY A 131 1.37 5.14 6.50
CA GLY A 131 1.43 5.51 5.10
C GLY A 131 2.57 6.47 4.74
N LEU A 132 2.77 6.64 3.45
CA LEU A 132 3.73 7.60 2.91
C LEU A 132 3.14 9.00 3.03
N VAL A 133 3.78 9.87 3.82
CA VAL A 133 3.36 11.25 4.04
C VAL A 133 4.47 12.19 3.58
N ALA A 134 4.11 13.18 2.78
CA ALA A 134 5.03 14.25 2.45
C ALA A 134 5.14 15.22 3.64
N LEU A 135 6.35 15.40 4.16
CA LEU A 135 6.62 16.24 5.31
C LEU A 135 7.32 17.52 4.88
N PHE A 136 6.85 18.65 5.42
CA PHE A 136 7.39 19.97 5.21
C PHE A 136 8.05 20.45 6.51
N ASN A 137 9.16 21.16 6.40
CA ASN A 137 9.85 21.74 7.55
C ASN A 137 9.10 22.95 8.12
N LYS A 138 8.22 23.59 7.35
CA LYS A 138 7.44 24.76 7.77
C LYS A 138 5.98 24.65 7.37
N ALA A 139 5.10 25.17 8.22
CA ALA A 139 3.66 25.28 7.93
C ALA A 139 3.39 26.11 6.66
N ASP A 140 4.10 27.21 6.49
CA ASP A 140 3.95 28.10 5.35
C ASP A 140 4.24 27.41 4.02
N ASP A 141 5.18 26.45 3.99
CA ASP A 141 5.49 25.69 2.78
C ASP A 141 4.36 24.72 2.42
N ALA A 142 3.81 24.03 3.42
CA ALA A 142 2.64 23.18 3.22
C ALA A 142 1.44 24.00 2.74
N GLN A 143 1.22 25.17 3.33
CA GLN A 143 0.16 26.10 2.93
C GLN A 143 0.38 26.62 1.50
N ALA A 144 1.61 26.98 1.14
CA ALA A 144 1.93 27.42 -0.21
C ALA A 144 1.65 26.34 -1.28
N VAL A 145 1.81 25.05 -0.94
CA VAL A 145 1.43 23.95 -1.82
C VAL A 145 -0.10 23.85 -1.95
N ILE A 146 -0.82 24.01 -0.85
CA ILE A 146 -2.29 24.00 -0.84
C ILE A 146 -2.88 25.12 -1.70
N ASP A 147 -2.29 26.32 -1.62
CA ASP A 147 -2.77 27.50 -2.32
C ASP A 147 -2.37 27.53 -3.79
N ASN A 148 -1.38 26.72 -4.18
CA ASN A 148 -0.89 26.70 -5.56
C ASN A 148 -1.85 25.91 -6.48
N PRO A 149 -2.51 26.59 -7.45
CA PRO A 149 -3.45 25.94 -8.36
C PRO A 149 -2.79 24.85 -9.22
N ASN A 150 -1.48 24.93 -9.50
CA ASN A 150 -0.76 23.96 -10.29
C ASN A 150 -0.60 22.60 -9.56
N PHE A 151 -0.75 22.58 -8.24
CA PHE A 151 -0.64 21.36 -7.44
C PHE A 151 -1.99 20.77 -7.06
N ARG A 152 -3.10 21.46 -7.39
CA ARG A 152 -4.45 21.03 -7.01
C ARG A 152 -4.80 19.63 -7.50
N GLU A 153 -4.48 19.30 -8.74
CA GLU A 153 -4.74 17.97 -9.30
C GLU A 153 -3.97 16.87 -8.56
N ILE A 154 -2.74 17.15 -8.15
CA ILE A 154 -1.91 16.22 -7.36
C ILE A 154 -2.60 15.92 -6.03
N LEU A 155 -3.02 16.97 -5.31
CA LEU A 155 -3.70 16.84 -4.02
C LEU A 155 -5.03 16.11 -4.17
N ASP A 156 -5.85 16.50 -5.13
CA ASP A 156 -7.15 15.86 -5.38
C ASP A 156 -7.00 14.36 -5.71
N THR A 157 -5.97 13.99 -6.46
CA THR A 157 -5.68 12.58 -6.80
C THR A 157 -5.30 11.76 -5.57
N ILE A 158 -4.57 12.35 -4.61
CA ILE A 158 -4.13 11.65 -3.40
C ILE A 158 -5.29 11.51 -2.42
N TYR A 159 -6.04 12.57 -2.18
CA TYR A 159 -6.91 12.68 -1.02
C TYR A 159 -8.40 12.45 -1.33
N LYS A 160 -8.88 12.74 -2.56
CA LYS A 160 -10.30 12.67 -2.91
C LYS A 160 -10.71 11.46 -3.75
N ASN A 161 -9.75 10.69 -4.26
CA ASN A 161 -10.03 9.55 -5.16
C ASN A 161 -9.83 8.18 -4.50
#